data_6a46aaf63dc6ee29a709d5e995645c1a
#
_entry.id   6a46aaf63dc6ee29a709d5e995645c1a
#
_cell.length_a   1.000
_cell.length_b   1.000
_cell.length_c   1.000
_cell.angle_alpha   90.00
_cell.angle_beta   90.00
_cell.angle_gamma   90.00
#
_symmetry.space_group_name_H-M   'P 1'
#
loop_
_entity.id
_entity.type
_entity.pdbx_description
1 polymer ?
#
loop_
_entity_poly.entity_id
_entity_poly.type
_entity_poly.pdbx_seq_one_letter_code
_entity_poly.pdbx_strand_id
1 'polypeptide(L)'
;MPNIFIILGNGDTRKSSTIRALTGVAQRRIYQIALAHGGDIGVFVQIVALQEKGISPKKFVNEVTQKKRTNVLVSLRIKKTKRQPDGNVYIQNFVDAGWNIREIVVLGRKRLDYDLPEGLPMLKFIPASQKMPANRIASQVRKWWQWL
;
A
#
# COMPACT_ATOMS: atom_id res chain seq x y z
N MET A 1 -16.83 5.17 1.29
CA MET A 1 -15.82 4.18 1.68
C MET A 1 -14.49 4.51 1.04
N PRO A 2 -13.38 4.48 1.78
CA PRO A 2 -12.09 4.81 1.18
C PRO A 2 -11.65 3.78 0.14
N ASN A 3 -10.97 4.29 -0.87
CA ASN A 3 -10.20 3.47 -1.80
C ASN A 3 -8.80 3.29 -1.22
N ILE A 4 -8.29 2.07 -1.21
CA ILE A 4 -6.96 1.80 -0.69
C ILE A 4 -6.07 1.13 -1.71
N PHE A 5 -4.84 1.63 -1.78
CA PHE A 5 -3.75 1.11 -2.61
C PHE A 5 -2.67 0.58 -1.68
N ILE A 6 -2.19 -0.63 -1.91
CA ILE A 6 -1.30 -1.33 -0.98
C ILE A 6 0.00 -1.72 -1.67
N ILE A 7 1.12 -1.36 -1.03
CA ILE A 7 2.46 -1.89 -1.35
C ILE A 7 2.83 -2.85 -0.23
N LEU A 8 2.93 -4.11 -0.56
CA LEU A 8 3.17 -5.21 0.38
C LEU A 8 4.57 -5.78 0.16
N GLY A 9 5.35 -5.94 1.21
CA GLY A 9 6.70 -6.50 1.13
C GLY A 9 7.38 -6.57 2.48
N ASN A 10 8.34 -7.46 2.64
CA ASN A 10 9.14 -7.52 3.86
C ASN A 10 10.23 -6.44 3.87
N GLY A 11 11.05 -6.40 4.91
CA GLY A 11 12.16 -5.45 5.00
C GLY A 11 13.08 -5.56 3.79
N ASP A 12 13.73 -4.46 3.41
CA ASP A 12 14.68 -4.36 2.31
C ASP A 12 14.10 -4.66 0.91
N THR A 13 12.78 -4.58 0.75
CA THR A 13 12.11 -4.75 -0.56
C THR A 13 11.83 -3.43 -1.27
N ARG A 14 12.29 -2.31 -0.73
CA ARG A 14 12.16 -0.96 -1.29
C ARG A 14 10.75 -0.36 -1.21
N LYS A 15 9.93 -0.80 -0.26
CA LYS A 15 8.56 -0.26 -0.07
C LYS A 15 8.55 1.26 0.10
N SER A 16 9.28 1.75 1.11
CA SER A 16 9.29 3.20 1.43
C SER A 16 9.89 4.02 0.31
N SER A 17 11.01 3.57 -0.27
CA SER A 17 11.65 4.24 -1.39
C SER A 17 10.74 4.29 -2.62
N THR A 18 10.01 3.21 -2.87
CA THR A 18 9.03 3.14 -3.97
C THR A 18 7.89 4.13 -3.75
N ILE A 19 7.35 4.21 -2.54
CA ILE A 19 6.27 5.15 -2.24
C ILE A 19 6.75 6.60 -2.41
N ARG A 20 7.96 6.92 -1.95
CA ARG A 20 8.53 8.26 -2.16
C ARG A 20 8.72 8.58 -3.64
N ALA A 21 9.21 7.64 -4.42
CA ALA A 21 9.38 7.82 -5.87
C ALA A 21 8.04 7.93 -6.60
N LEU A 22 7.03 7.18 -6.14
CA LEU A 22 5.69 7.16 -6.72
C LEU A 22 4.92 8.47 -6.47
N THR A 23 5.08 9.06 -5.31
CA THR A 23 4.28 10.20 -4.84
C THR A 23 5.07 11.50 -4.71
N GLY A 24 6.38 11.45 -4.60
CA GLY A 24 7.21 12.61 -4.26
C GLY A 24 7.09 13.03 -2.79
N VAL A 25 6.40 12.24 -1.95
CA VAL A 25 6.13 12.58 -0.56
C VAL A 25 7.23 12.04 0.35
N ALA A 26 7.78 12.92 1.21
CA ALA A 26 8.75 12.53 2.22
C ALA A 26 8.12 12.38 3.62
N GLN A 27 6.89 12.81 3.80
CA GLN A 27 6.17 12.82 5.06
C GLN A 27 4.77 12.24 4.90
N ARG A 28 4.21 11.76 6.00
CA ARG A 28 2.84 11.26 6.08
C ARG A 28 1.86 12.42 5.88
N ARG A 29 1.20 12.50 4.72
CA ARG A 29 0.22 13.56 4.41
C ARG A 29 -0.66 13.19 3.22
N ILE A 30 -1.66 14.02 2.94
CA ILE A 30 -2.45 13.95 1.70
C ILE A 30 -1.65 14.56 0.57
N TYR A 31 -1.63 13.89 -0.58
CA TYR A 31 -0.92 14.33 -1.76
C TYR A 31 -1.80 14.20 -3.00
N GLN A 32 -1.75 15.19 -3.89
CA GLN A 32 -2.51 15.16 -5.14
C GLN A 32 -1.76 14.33 -6.17
N ILE A 33 -2.40 13.28 -6.68
CA ILE A 33 -1.84 12.36 -7.66
C ILE A 33 -2.57 12.54 -8.98
N ALA A 34 -1.81 12.84 -10.04
CA ALA A 34 -2.36 12.95 -11.38
C ALA A 34 -2.65 11.55 -11.95
N LEU A 35 -3.79 11.42 -12.62
CA LEU A 35 -4.22 10.16 -13.23
C LEU A 35 -3.89 10.15 -14.73
N ALA A 36 -3.55 8.97 -15.26
CA ALA A 36 -3.16 8.79 -16.66
C ALA A 36 -4.26 9.21 -17.65
N HIS A 37 -5.53 9.07 -17.25
CA HIS A 37 -6.68 9.40 -18.12
C HIS A 37 -7.27 10.80 -17.82
N GLY A 38 -6.54 11.63 -17.09
CA GLY A 38 -6.94 12.99 -16.75
C GLY A 38 -7.50 13.11 -15.33
N GLY A 39 -7.44 14.34 -14.82
CA GLY A 39 -7.84 14.61 -13.44
C GLY A 39 -6.80 14.19 -12.43
N ASP A 40 -7.09 14.42 -11.16
CA ASP A 40 -6.25 14.02 -10.03
C ASP A 40 -7.10 13.52 -8.86
N ILE A 41 -6.44 12.85 -7.91
CA ILE A 41 -7.05 12.41 -6.66
C ILE A 41 -6.16 12.81 -5.48
N GLY A 42 -6.78 13.16 -4.36
CA GLY A 42 -6.07 13.37 -3.10
C GLY A 42 -5.86 12.03 -2.40
N VAL A 43 -4.62 11.67 -2.15
CA VAL A 43 -4.24 10.38 -1.53
C VAL A 43 -3.53 10.63 -0.22
N PHE A 44 -4.03 10.03 0.87
CA PHE A 44 -3.31 10.01 2.14
C PHE A 44 -2.24 8.93 2.07
N VAL A 45 -0.97 9.34 2.24
CA VAL A 45 0.19 8.46 2.03
C VAL A 45 0.80 8.03 3.36
N GLN A 46 0.84 6.73 3.61
CA GLN A 46 1.54 6.12 4.73
C GLN A 46 2.80 5.45 4.21
N ILE A 47 3.95 6.10 4.36
CA ILE A 47 5.22 5.69 3.74
C ILE A 47 5.82 4.46 4.40
N VAL A 48 5.94 4.48 5.73
CA VAL A 48 6.52 3.39 6.50
C VAL A 48 5.45 2.35 6.79
N ALA A 49 5.81 1.07 6.71
CA ALA A 49 4.88 -0.03 6.98
C ALA A 49 4.19 0.16 8.34
N LEU A 50 2.88 -0.09 8.39
CA LEU A 50 2.09 0.11 9.60
C LEU A 50 2.62 -0.69 10.77
N GLN A 51 3.09 -1.93 10.52
CA GLN A 51 3.71 -2.77 11.55
C GLN A 51 4.94 -2.11 12.15
N GLU A 52 5.78 -1.51 11.33
CA GLU A 52 7.01 -0.85 11.76
C GLU A 52 6.74 0.44 12.53
N LYS A 53 5.64 1.12 12.23
CA LYS A 53 5.17 2.31 12.97
C LYS A 53 4.42 1.95 14.24
N GLY A 54 4.15 0.67 14.49
CA GLY A 54 3.40 0.25 15.66
C GLY A 54 1.91 0.58 15.59
N ILE A 55 1.37 0.78 14.40
CA ILE A 55 -0.04 1.09 14.20
C ILE A 55 -0.79 -0.21 13.92
N SER A 56 -1.72 -0.58 14.81
CA SER A 56 -2.53 -1.78 14.65
C SER A 56 -3.55 -1.64 13.52
N PRO A 57 -4.07 -2.74 12.97
CA PRO A 57 -5.12 -2.68 11.95
C PRO A 57 -6.32 -1.86 12.39
N LYS A 58 -6.82 -2.10 13.59
CA LYS A 58 -7.99 -1.39 14.14
C LYS A 58 -7.72 0.09 14.32
N LYS A 59 -6.55 0.45 14.82
CA LYS A 59 -6.16 1.85 15.04
C LYS A 59 -6.11 2.59 13.72
N PHE A 60 -5.55 1.97 12.68
CA PHE A 60 -5.47 2.59 11.36
C PHE A 60 -6.85 2.77 10.74
N VAL A 61 -7.70 1.75 10.80
CA VAL A 61 -9.09 1.84 10.31
C VAL A 61 -9.83 2.99 11.01
N ASN A 62 -9.71 3.08 12.33
CA ASN A 62 -10.37 4.15 13.10
C ASN A 62 -9.85 5.53 12.69
N GLU A 63 -8.56 5.70 12.54
CA GLU A 63 -7.95 6.97 12.13
C GLU A 63 -8.44 7.42 10.75
N VAL A 64 -8.42 6.53 9.77
CA VAL A 64 -8.87 6.83 8.41
C VAL A 64 -10.35 7.19 8.40
N THR A 65 -11.17 6.46 9.15
CA THR A 65 -12.60 6.69 9.27
C THR A 65 -12.90 8.04 9.93
N GLN A 66 -12.26 8.34 11.05
CA GLN A 66 -12.47 9.59 11.78
C GLN A 66 -12.07 10.81 10.95
N LYS A 67 -10.98 10.72 10.22
CA LYS A 67 -10.48 11.81 9.38
C LYS A 67 -11.13 11.83 7.99
N LYS A 68 -12.07 10.93 7.72
CA LYS A 68 -12.83 10.87 6.46
C LYS A 68 -11.92 10.85 5.22
N ARG A 69 -10.82 10.07 5.28
CA ARG A 69 -9.94 9.89 4.13
C ARG A 69 -10.68 9.16 3.01
N THR A 70 -10.48 9.58 1.78
CA THR A 70 -11.16 9.00 0.62
C THR A 70 -10.28 8.08 -0.21
N ASN A 71 -8.98 8.38 -0.28
CA ASN A 71 -7.99 7.54 -0.96
C ASN A 71 -6.78 7.40 -0.06
N VAL A 72 -6.28 6.18 0.09
CA VAL A 72 -5.18 5.86 1.00
C VAL A 72 -4.16 4.99 0.28
N LEU A 73 -2.90 5.36 0.37
CA LEU A 73 -1.77 4.53 -0.04
C LEU A 73 -1.02 4.08 1.20
N VAL A 74 -0.91 2.77 1.39
CA VAL A 74 -0.32 2.21 2.59
C VAL A 74 0.76 1.18 2.25
N SER A 75 1.79 1.16 3.09
CA SER A 75 2.85 0.15 3.06
C SER A 75 2.58 -0.86 4.17
N LEU A 76 2.70 -2.15 3.86
CA LEU A 76 2.54 -3.25 4.81
C LEU A 76 3.66 -4.27 4.66
N ARG A 77 4.08 -4.86 5.77
CA ARG A 77 4.94 -6.05 5.74
C ARG A 77 4.10 -7.28 5.43
N ILE A 78 4.70 -8.23 4.73
CA ILE A 78 4.09 -9.55 4.50
C ILE A 78 4.01 -10.30 5.83
N LYS A 79 5.15 -10.38 6.54
CA LYS A 79 5.25 -11.12 7.82
C LYS A 79 4.91 -10.23 9.01
N LYS A 80 4.40 -10.86 10.06
CA LYS A 80 4.16 -10.18 11.34
C LYS A 80 5.46 -9.64 11.94
N THR A 81 5.32 -8.65 12.82
CA THR A 81 6.38 -8.21 13.73
C THR A 81 6.08 -8.74 15.14
N LYS A 82 6.93 -8.40 16.13
CA LYS A 82 6.69 -8.80 17.51
C LYS A 82 5.36 -8.26 18.07
N ARG A 83 4.93 -7.07 17.62
CA ARG A 83 3.78 -6.36 18.19
C ARG A 83 2.59 -6.29 17.26
N GLN A 84 2.79 -6.49 15.97
CA GLN A 84 1.75 -6.28 14.97
C GLN A 84 1.59 -7.51 14.08
N PRO A 85 0.35 -7.80 13.61
CA PRO A 85 0.09 -8.96 12.77
C PRO A 85 0.67 -8.81 11.37
N ASP A 86 0.56 -9.87 10.57
CA ASP A 86 0.98 -9.88 9.18
C ASP A 86 0.07 -9.02 8.29
N GLY A 87 0.49 -8.82 7.04
CA GLY A 87 -0.25 -7.99 6.08
C GLY A 87 -1.65 -8.51 5.78
N ASN A 88 -1.85 -9.83 5.82
CA ASN A 88 -3.16 -10.43 5.59
C ASN A 88 -4.19 -9.94 6.61
N VAL A 89 -3.81 -9.87 7.87
CA VAL A 89 -4.70 -9.40 8.95
C VAL A 89 -5.10 -7.95 8.72
N TYR A 90 -4.16 -7.10 8.29
CA TYR A 90 -4.48 -5.71 7.94
C TYR A 90 -5.49 -5.64 6.80
N ILE A 91 -5.23 -6.38 5.72
CA ILE A 91 -6.11 -6.38 4.56
C ILE A 91 -7.50 -6.89 4.92
N GLN A 92 -7.59 -7.95 5.76
CA GLN A 92 -8.87 -8.45 6.24
C GLN A 92 -9.63 -7.39 7.03
N ASN A 93 -8.94 -6.62 7.88
CA ASN A 93 -9.57 -5.51 8.62
C ASN A 93 -10.10 -4.42 7.67
N PHE A 94 -9.39 -4.12 6.60
CA PHE A 94 -9.85 -3.15 5.60
C PHE A 94 -11.10 -3.65 4.88
N VAL A 95 -11.11 -4.92 4.49
CA VAL A 95 -12.28 -5.55 3.86
C VAL A 95 -13.47 -5.55 4.81
N ASP A 96 -13.26 -5.91 6.07
CA ASP A 96 -14.32 -5.95 7.09
C ASP A 96 -14.88 -4.56 7.38
N ALA A 97 -14.06 -3.51 7.24
CA ALA A 97 -14.49 -2.13 7.37
C ALA A 97 -15.26 -1.61 6.15
N GLY A 98 -15.40 -2.44 5.11
CA GLY A 98 -16.08 -2.06 3.87
C GLY A 98 -15.25 -1.21 2.92
N TRP A 99 -13.93 -1.16 3.12
CA TRP A 99 -13.04 -0.40 2.26
C TRP A 99 -12.91 -1.03 0.89
N ASN A 100 -12.72 -0.18 -0.11
CA ASN A 100 -12.53 -0.63 -1.48
C ASN A 100 -11.05 -0.84 -1.76
N ILE A 101 -10.60 -2.09 -1.81
CA ILE A 101 -9.21 -2.44 -2.12
C ILE A 101 -9.03 -2.29 -3.64
N ARG A 102 -8.33 -1.24 -4.06
CA ARG A 102 -8.18 -0.92 -5.48
C ARG A 102 -7.02 -1.67 -6.12
N GLU A 103 -5.88 -1.72 -5.44
CA GLU A 103 -4.66 -2.30 -6.01
C GLU A 103 -3.77 -2.85 -4.91
N ILE A 104 -3.09 -3.96 -5.19
CA ILE A 104 -2.08 -4.55 -4.32
C ILE A 104 -0.86 -4.91 -5.17
N VAL A 105 0.30 -4.34 -4.81
CA VAL A 105 1.60 -4.70 -5.41
C VAL A 105 2.45 -5.37 -4.34
N VAL A 106 3.02 -6.54 -4.67
CA VAL A 106 3.86 -7.32 -3.77
C VAL A 106 5.31 -7.21 -4.23
N LEU A 107 6.18 -6.71 -3.36
CA LEU A 107 7.60 -6.54 -3.63
C LEU A 107 8.43 -7.67 -3.01
N GLY A 108 9.43 -8.14 -3.75
CA GLY A 108 10.39 -9.12 -3.25
C GLY A 108 9.87 -10.55 -3.20
N ARG A 109 8.75 -10.85 -3.82
CA ARG A 109 8.12 -12.18 -3.85
C ARG A 109 7.51 -12.48 -5.20
N LYS A 110 7.46 -13.77 -5.56
CA LYS A 110 6.72 -14.28 -6.74
C LYS A 110 5.28 -14.67 -6.38
N ARG A 111 5.02 -14.94 -5.10
CA ARG A 111 3.74 -15.36 -4.56
C ARG A 111 3.68 -15.05 -3.06
N LEU A 112 2.50 -15.12 -2.47
CA LEU A 112 2.31 -15.02 -1.03
C LEU A 112 2.20 -16.42 -0.41
N ASP A 113 2.68 -16.55 0.84
CA ASP A 113 2.64 -17.78 1.60
C ASP A 113 1.30 -17.97 2.35
N TYR A 114 0.39 -17.02 2.22
CA TYR A 114 -0.93 -17.07 2.85
C TYR A 114 -2.00 -16.63 1.84
N ASP A 115 -3.23 -17.06 2.07
CA ASP A 115 -4.36 -16.66 1.26
C ASP A 115 -4.89 -15.30 1.70
N LEU A 116 -5.26 -14.48 0.73
CA LEU A 116 -5.94 -13.21 0.98
C LEU A 116 -7.45 -13.39 0.93
N PRO A 117 -8.23 -12.46 1.51
CA PRO A 117 -9.69 -12.47 1.37
C PRO A 117 -10.13 -12.55 -0.09
N GLU A 118 -11.28 -13.18 -0.34
CA GLU A 118 -11.87 -13.23 -1.67
C GLU A 118 -12.33 -11.85 -2.15
N GLY A 119 -12.45 -11.68 -3.46
CA GLY A 119 -12.96 -10.46 -4.06
C GLY A 119 -11.96 -9.34 -4.20
N LEU A 120 -10.68 -9.60 -3.92
CA LEU A 120 -9.61 -8.62 -4.09
C LEU A 120 -9.19 -8.49 -5.56
N PRO A 121 -8.59 -7.34 -5.93
CA PRO A 121 -8.02 -7.19 -7.26
C PRO A 121 -6.88 -8.19 -7.49
N MET A 122 -6.54 -8.42 -8.76
CA MET A 122 -5.40 -9.25 -9.12
C MET A 122 -4.13 -8.69 -8.50
N LEU A 123 -3.36 -9.53 -7.82
CA LEU A 123 -2.07 -9.16 -7.25
C LEU A 123 -1.04 -8.97 -8.37
N LYS A 124 -0.21 -7.94 -8.22
CA LYS A 124 0.94 -7.69 -9.07
C LYS A 124 2.21 -7.94 -8.27
N PHE A 125 3.18 -8.61 -8.85
CA PHE A 125 4.41 -9.00 -8.16
C PHE A 125 5.63 -8.40 -8.84
N ILE A 126 6.58 -7.91 -8.04
CA ILE A 126 7.92 -7.49 -8.49
C ILE A 126 8.93 -8.27 -7.65
N PRO A 127 9.30 -9.52 -8.07
CA PRO A 127 10.12 -10.40 -7.25
C PRO A 127 11.53 -9.88 -6.97
N ALA A 128 12.12 -9.17 -7.93
CA ALA A 128 13.51 -8.67 -7.85
C ALA A 128 13.59 -7.21 -7.39
N SER A 129 12.60 -6.72 -6.62
CA SER A 129 12.52 -5.31 -6.23
C SER A 129 13.76 -4.80 -5.50
N GLN A 130 14.43 -5.63 -4.66
CA GLN A 130 15.63 -5.19 -3.96
C GLN A 130 16.83 -4.95 -4.88
N LYS A 131 16.79 -5.43 -6.12
CA LYS A 131 17.83 -5.22 -7.14
C LYS A 131 17.48 -4.12 -8.13
N MET A 132 16.35 -3.44 -7.93
CA MET A 132 15.86 -2.41 -8.84
C MET A 132 15.90 -1.03 -8.20
N PRO A 133 16.19 0.03 -8.97
CA PRO A 133 16.02 1.39 -8.46
C PRO A 133 14.54 1.67 -8.13
N ALA A 134 14.29 2.42 -7.06
CA ALA A 134 12.93 2.71 -6.62
C ALA A 134 12.09 3.43 -7.68
N ASN A 135 12.69 4.34 -8.45
CA ASN A 135 11.99 5.05 -9.52
C ASN A 135 11.52 4.11 -10.64
N ARG A 136 12.27 3.04 -10.90
CA ARG A 136 11.87 2.03 -11.89
C ARG A 136 10.70 1.19 -11.40
N ILE A 137 10.71 0.80 -10.14
CA ILE A 137 9.58 0.13 -9.49
C ILE A 137 8.35 1.05 -9.54
N ALA A 138 8.52 2.31 -9.15
CA ALA A 138 7.43 3.29 -9.17
C ALA A 138 6.84 3.48 -10.58
N SER A 139 7.67 3.50 -11.62
CA SER A 139 7.19 3.58 -13.01
C SER A 139 6.30 2.40 -13.39
N GLN A 140 6.68 1.19 -12.96
CA GLN A 140 5.88 0.00 -13.20
C GLN A 140 4.55 0.07 -12.44
N VAL A 141 4.57 0.50 -11.20
CA VAL A 141 3.37 0.66 -10.37
C VAL A 141 2.42 1.69 -10.99
N ARG A 142 2.95 2.83 -11.47
CA ARG A 142 2.13 3.84 -12.15
C ARG A 142 1.39 3.27 -13.35
N LYS A 143 2.06 2.45 -14.13
CA LYS A 143 1.42 1.79 -15.29
C LYS A 143 0.25 0.91 -14.85
N TRP A 144 0.44 0.09 -13.83
CA TRP A 144 -0.60 -0.78 -13.31
C TRP A 144 -1.77 0.00 -12.70
N TRP A 145 -1.46 1.08 -11.99
CA TRP A 145 -2.46 1.87 -11.27
C TRP A 145 -3.05 3.00 -12.12
N GLN A 146 -2.50 3.20 -13.31
CA GLN A 146 -2.90 4.30 -14.21
C GLN A 146 -2.71 5.68 -13.56
N TRP A 147 -1.64 5.81 -12.81
CA TRP A 147 -1.16 7.09 -12.27
C TRP A 147 -0.16 7.70 -13.23
N LEU A 148 -0.11 9.01 -13.22
CA LEU A 148 0.79 9.76 -14.12
C LEU A 148 2.14 10.06 -13.46
#